data_879e12ad41ca673174d2de4ab710cd3b
#
_entry.id   879e12ad41ca673174d2de4ab710cd3b
#
_cell.length_a   1.000
_cell.length_b   1.000
_cell.length_c   1.000
_cell.angle_alpha   90.00
_cell.angle_beta   90.00
_cell.angle_gamma   90.00
#
_symmetry.space_group_name_H-M   'P 1'
#
loop_
_entity.id
_entity.type
_entity.pdbx_description
1 polymer ?
#
loop_
_entity_poly.entity_id
_entity_poly.type
_entity_poly.pdbx_seq_one_letter_code
_entity_poly.pdbx_strand_id
1 'polypeptide(L)'
;MTSKRILSFLLCICILCGLMPSQVMAANQTGEPSIEEQTNSIGELGGYLAGNALTAAKLFAERKFTQPGGRGFAAERGNNLIDCVKGLNASVVGDDNAANGPDRKIINRDGSITWIQDKYYPYASQSVNAAFNDAGQYRYLDGNGKPMQLEVPADQYDNAVQMMRDKIQNGQVPGISDPDEAVNLIRKGNLTYEQAGNIAKAGTVDSLKYDAAFSIYAD
;
A
#
# COMPACT_ATOMS: atom_id res chain seq x y z
N MET A 1 -5.24 25.89 -5.32
CA MET A 1 -4.38 24.69 -5.30
C MET A 1 -2.96 25.11 -5.58
N THR A 2 -2.02 24.86 -4.68
CA THR A 2 -0.63 25.36 -4.80
C THR A 2 0.17 24.49 -5.78
N SER A 3 1.05 25.13 -6.55
CA SER A 3 1.94 24.54 -7.57
C SER A 3 2.64 23.23 -7.14
N LYS A 4 2.97 23.09 -5.86
CA LYS A 4 3.58 21.87 -5.28
C LYS A 4 2.67 20.64 -5.32
N ARG A 5 1.35 20.81 -5.22
CA ARG A 5 0.38 19.70 -5.30
C ARG A 5 0.18 19.23 -6.74
N ILE A 6 0.26 20.13 -7.70
CA ILE A 6 0.18 19.81 -9.14
C ILE A 6 1.44 19.04 -9.56
N LEU A 7 2.62 19.44 -9.06
CA LEU A 7 3.89 18.77 -9.39
C LEU A 7 3.95 17.35 -8.79
N SER A 8 3.44 17.16 -7.57
CA SER A 8 3.35 15.82 -6.93
C SER A 8 2.35 14.92 -7.65
N PHE A 9 1.23 15.49 -8.13
CA PHE A 9 0.22 14.76 -8.90
C PHE A 9 0.74 14.34 -10.28
N LEU A 10 1.47 15.24 -10.97
CA LEU A 10 2.15 14.94 -12.24
C LEU A 10 3.26 13.89 -12.07
N LEU A 11 4.03 13.93 -10.99
CA LEU A 11 5.08 12.95 -10.71
C LEU A 11 4.50 11.55 -10.45
N CYS A 12 3.41 11.45 -9.70
CA CYS A 12 2.68 10.17 -9.52
C CYS A 12 2.09 9.64 -10.83
N ILE A 13 1.53 10.50 -11.69
CA ILE A 13 0.98 10.11 -12.99
C ILE A 13 2.10 9.65 -13.94
N CYS A 14 3.26 10.30 -13.96
CA CYS A 14 4.39 9.87 -14.79
C CYS A 14 4.95 8.51 -14.37
N ILE A 15 4.97 8.21 -13.06
CA ILE A 15 5.35 6.89 -12.54
C ILE A 15 4.31 5.81 -12.90
N LEU A 16 3.03 6.19 -12.99
CA LEU A 16 1.92 5.28 -13.31
C LEU A 16 1.74 5.01 -14.82
N CYS A 17 2.11 5.94 -15.69
CA CYS A 17 1.76 5.87 -17.11
C CYS A 17 2.84 5.24 -18.01
N GLY A 18 4.08 5.01 -17.54
CA GLY A 18 5.12 4.32 -18.33
C GLY A 18 5.39 4.89 -19.72
N LEU A 19 5.13 6.19 -19.93
CA LEU A 19 5.31 6.85 -21.23
C LEU A 19 6.71 7.48 -21.33
N MET A 20 7.62 6.74 -21.96
CA MET A 20 8.84 7.31 -22.53
C MET A 20 8.89 6.99 -24.02
N PRO A 21 9.14 7.94 -24.90
CA PRO A 21 9.29 7.69 -26.31
C PRO A 21 10.63 7.00 -26.59
N SER A 22 10.59 5.89 -27.33
CA SER A 22 11.77 5.23 -27.88
C SER A 22 12.28 6.03 -29.07
N GLN A 23 13.51 6.51 -29.00
CA GLN A 23 14.26 6.99 -30.16
C GLN A 23 15.42 6.05 -30.46
N VAL A 24 15.52 5.65 -31.70
CA VAL A 24 16.49 4.70 -32.25
C VAL A 24 17.79 5.44 -32.52
N MET A 25 18.91 4.83 -32.11
CA MET A 25 20.28 5.33 -32.33
C MET A 25 20.78 5.05 -33.74
N ALA A 26 21.36 6.08 -34.34
CA ALA A 26 22.28 5.91 -35.47
C ALA A 26 23.71 6.16 -34.96
N ALA A 27 24.59 5.21 -35.17
CA ALA A 27 26.00 5.33 -34.84
C ALA A 27 26.77 6.09 -35.93
N ASN A 28 27.53 7.06 -35.55
CA ASN A 28 28.93 7.28 -35.99
C ASN A 28 29.50 8.59 -35.41
N GLN A 29 30.60 8.54 -34.68
CA GLN A 29 31.84 9.28 -34.97
C GLN A 29 32.81 9.26 -33.79
N THR A 30 34.12 9.18 -34.11
CA THR A 30 35.28 9.22 -33.26
C THR A 30 35.54 10.67 -32.81
N GLY A 31 35.30 10.96 -31.55
CA GLY A 31 35.59 12.20 -30.83
C GLY A 31 35.18 12.07 -29.38
N GLU A 32 35.91 12.69 -28.47
CA GLU A 32 35.45 12.72 -27.07
C GLU A 32 34.07 13.31 -27.00
N PRO A 33 33.11 12.66 -26.28
CA PRO A 33 31.74 13.14 -26.23
C PRO A 33 31.67 14.49 -25.53
N SER A 34 30.90 15.42 -26.08
CA SER A 34 30.61 16.71 -25.45
C SER A 34 29.94 16.54 -24.09
N ILE A 35 30.01 17.58 -23.24
CA ILE A 35 29.32 17.56 -21.92
C ILE A 35 27.83 17.29 -22.11
N GLU A 36 27.23 17.76 -23.20
CA GLU A 36 25.83 17.55 -23.54
C GLU A 36 25.51 16.09 -23.89
N GLU A 37 26.38 15.41 -24.64
CA GLU A 37 26.27 13.98 -24.94
C GLU A 37 26.49 13.11 -23.70
N GLN A 38 27.42 13.49 -22.81
CA GLN A 38 27.63 12.80 -21.54
C GLN A 38 26.40 12.96 -20.62
N THR A 39 25.80 14.15 -20.57
CA THR A 39 24.60 14.40 -19.77
C THR A 39 23.40 13.63 -20.31
N ASN A 40 23.27 13.55 -21.64
CA ASN A 40 22.20 12.77 -22.27
C ASN A 40 22.37 11.26 -22.01
N SER A 41 23.60 10.73 -22.11
CA SER A 41 23.89 9.32 -21.85
C SER A 41 23.65 8.94 -20.38
N ILE A 42 23.92 9.84 -19.42
CA ILE A 42 23.59 9.64 -17.99
C ILE A 42 22.07 9.66 -17.79
N GLY A 43 21.35 10.56 -18.49
CA GLY A 43 19.89 10.60 -18.48
C GLY A 43 19.24 9.32 -19.03
N GLU A 44 19.76 8.83 -20.14
CA GLU A 44 19.33 7.56 -20.75
C GLU A 44 19.60 6.35 -19.85
N LEU A 45 20.79 6.26 -19.26
CA LEU A 45 21.13 5.21 -18.31
C LEU A 45 20.24 5.29 -17.06
N GLY A 46 19.99 6.49 -16.53
CA GLY A 46 19.07 6.72 -15.42
C GLY A 46 17.66 6.26 -15.76
N GLY A 47 17.15 6.60 -16.95
CA GLY A 47 15.84 6.16 -17.45
C GLY A 47 15.75 4.65 -17.63
N TYR A 48 16.80 4.01 -18.17
CA TYR A 48 16.87 2.55 -18.32
C TYR A 48 16.87 1.83 -16.97
N LEU A 49 17.68 2.29 -16.02
CA LEU A 49 17.73 1.72 -14.68
C LEU A 49 16.40 1.89 -13.92
N ALA A 50 15.79 3.06 -14.03
CA ALA A 50 14.47 3.32 -13.44
C ALA A 50 13.39 2.45 -14.09
N GLY A 51 13.40 2.31 -15.42
CA GLY A 51 12.47 1.45 -16.15
C GLY A 51 12.59 -0.02 -15.73
N ASN A 52 13.80 -0.52 -15.59
CA ASN A 52 14.05 -1.90 -15.14
C ASN A 52 13.61 -2.09 -13.68
N ALA A 53 13.85 -1.13 -12.79
CA ALA A 53 13.42 -1.19 -11.41
C ALA A 53 11.88 -1.20 -11.30
N LEU A 54 11.18 -0.37 -12.07
CA LEU A 54 9.72 -0.36 -12.14
C LEU A 54 9.15 -1.68 -12.69
N THR A 55 9.79 -2.25 -13.70
CA THR A 55 9.40 -3.55 -14.26
C THR A 55 9.60 -4.67 -13.25
N ALA A 56 10.73 -4.69 -12.55
CA ALA A 56 11.00 -5.67 -11.50
C ALA A 56 9.99 -5.55 -10.34
N ALA A 57 9.66 -4.33 -9.91
CA ALA A 57 8.66 -4.08 -8.88
C ALA A 57 7.27 -4.55 -9.32
N LYS A 58 6.89 -4.31 -10.60
CA LYS A 58 5.64 -4.81 -11.18
C LYS A 58 5.58 -6.34 -11.14
N LEU A 59 6.59 -7.02 -11.65
CA LEU A 59 6.66 -8.49 -11.68
C LEU A 59 6.64 -9.09 -10.27
N PHE A 60 7.32 -8.46 -9.31
CA PHE A 60 7.30 -8.88 -7.92
C PHE A 60 5.90 -8.78 -7.31
N ALA A 61 5.19 -7.68 -7.54
CA ALA A 61 3.81 -7.50 -7.08
C ALA A 61 2.86 -8.52 -7.71
N GLU A 62 2.94 -8.72 -9.03
CA GLU A 62 2.10 -9.66 -9.76
C GLU A 62 2.33 -11.11 -9.30
N ARG A 63 3.57 -11.49 -9.01
CA ARG A 63 3.87 -12.80 -8.45
C ARG A 63 3.20 -12.99 -7.07
N LYS A 64 3.18 -11.97 -6.22
CA LYS A 64 2.53 -12.04 -4.90
C LYS A 64 1.01 -12.16 -5.02
N PHE A 65 0.38 -11.53 -6.00
CA PHE A 65 -1.08 -11.61 -6.20
C PHE A 65 -1.56 -13.03 -6.50
N THR A 66 -0.77 -13.83 -7.19
CA THR A 66 -1.11 -15.19 -7.60
C THR A 66 -0.76 -16.28 -6.58
N GLN A 67 -0.13 -15.92 -5.47
CA GLN A 67 0.22 -16.85 -4.39
C GLN A 67 -0.94 -17.05 -3.38
N PRO A 68 -0.87 -18.08 -2.53
CA PRO A 68 -1.73 -18.16 -1.35
C PRO A 68 -1.62 -16.89 -0.52
N GLY A 69 -2.76 -16.30 -0.17
CA GLY A 69 -2.79 -14.97 0.49
C GLY A 69 -2.75 -13.78 -0.48
N GLY A 70 -2.74 -14.00 -1.78
CA GLY A 70 -2.66 -12.96 -2.81
C GLY A 70 -3.67 -11.83 -2.66
N ARG A 71 -4.86 -12.10 -2.11
CA ARG A 71 -5.84 -11.06 -1.80
C ARG A 71 -5.33 -10.07 -0.75
N GLY A 72 -4.64 -10.53 0.28
CA GLY A 72 -3.99 -9.67 1.27
C GLY A 72 -2.96 -8.75 0.60
N PHE A 73 -2.05 -9.30 -0.21
CA PHE A 73 -1.07 -8.52 -0.95
C PHE A 73 -1.70 -7.54 -1.95
N ALA A 74 -2.81 -7.91 -2.59
CA ALA A 74 -3.56 -7.01 -3.47
C ALA A 74 -4.18 -5.86 -2.68
N ALA A 75 -4.74 -6.14 -1.50
CA ALA A 75 -5.29 -5.13 -0.60
C ALA A 75 -4.23 -4.15 -0.12
N GLU A 76 -3.10 -4.64 0.40
CA GLU A 76 -1.97 -3.80 0.83
C GLU A 76 -1.54 -2.80 -0.25
N ARG A 77 -1.35 -3.28 -1.49
CA ARG A 77 -0.90 -2.43 -2.60
C ARG A 77 -1.98 -1.51 -3.11
N GLY A 78 -3.22 -1.97 -3.19
CA GLY A 78 -4.35 -1.17 -3.62
C GLY A 78 -4.67 -0.04 -2.64
N ASN A 79 -4.75 -0.36 -1.35
CA ASN A 79 -4.93 0.65 -0.30
C ASN A 79 -3.78 1.65 -0.26
N ASN A 80 -2.54 1.17 -0.40
CA ASN A 80 -1.38 2.05 -0.46
C ASN A 80 -1.43 3.01 -1.65
N LEU A 81 -1.79 2.52 -2.84
CA LEU A 81 -1.94 3.35 -4.04
C LEU A 81 -3.00 4.42 -3.84
N ILE A 82 -4.18 4.06 -3.32
CA ILE A 82 -5.27 5.01 -3.09
C ILE A 82 -4.90 6.03 -2.01
N ASP A 83 -4.27 5.60 -0.92
CA ASP A 83 -3.75 6.50 0.12
C ASP A 83 -2.76 7.53 -0.47
N CYS A 84 -1.83 7.09 -1.32
CA CYS A 84 -0.91 8.00 -2.02
C CYS A 84 -1.65 8.99 -2.94
N VAL A 85 -2.66 8.53 -3.69
CA VAL A 85 -3.48 9.40 -4.55
C VAL A 85 -4.29 10.41 -3.72
N LYS A 86 -4.77 10.02 -2.54
CA LYS A 86 -5.42 10.92 -1.57
C LYS A 86 -4.43 11.89 -0.89
N GLY A 87 -3.14 11.80 -1.20
CA GLY A 87 -2.09 12.71 -0.74
C GLY A 87 -1.47 12.33 0.60
N LEU A 88 -1.66 11.10 1.06
CA LEU A 88 -0.98 10.56 2.22
C LEU A 88 0.44 10.07 1.85
N ASN A 89 1.38 10.20 2.77
CA ASN A 89 2.74 9.66 2.61
C ASN A 89 2.75 8.20 3.07
N ALA A 90 2.13 7.34 2.25
CA ALA A 90 1.96 5.93 2.51
C ALA A 90 3.00 5.06 1.82
N SER A 91 3.41 3.95 2.43
CA SER A 91 4.31 2.97 1.83
C SER A 91 4.05 1.55 2.36
N VAL A 92 4.23 0.55 1.50
CA VAL A 92 4.25 -0.87 1.87
C VAL A 92 5.60 -1.17 2.50
N VAL A 93 5.61 -1.91 3.61
CA VAL A 93 6.81 -2.29 4.37
C VAL A 93 6.86 -3.79 4.71
N GLY A 94 5.76 -4.51 4.57
CA GLY A 94 5.63 -5.93 4.93
C GLY A 94 6.19 -6.93 3.91
N ASP A 95 6.97 -6.47 2.92
CA ASP A 95 7.49 -7.34 1.86
C ASP A 95 8.53 -8.38 2.34
N ASP A 96 9.11 -8.18 3.52
CA ASP A 96 10.02 -9.11 4.19
C ASP A 96 9.31 -10.24 4.95
N ASN A 97 7.98 -10.20 5.04
CA ASN A 97 7.14 -11.14 5.80
C ASN A 97 7.56 -11.27 7.27
N ALA A 98 8.04 -10.18 7.90
CA ALA A 98 8.39 -10.17 9.31
C ALA A 98 7.18 -10.59 10.16
N ALA A 99 7.34 -11.59 11.01
CA ALA A 99 6.26 -12.10 11.85
C ALA A 99 5.74 -10.99 12.77
N ASN A 100 4.42 -10.72 12.71
CA ASN A 100 3.74 -9.63 13.43
C ASN A 100 4.24 -8.21 13.11
N GLY A 101 5.04 -8.04 12.05
CA GLY A 101 5.44 -6.73 11.54
C GLY A 101 4.28 -6.00 10.86
N PRO A 102 4.41 -4.69 10.63
CA PRO A 102 3.41 -3.93 9.88
C PRO A 102 3.46 -4.29 8.39
N ASP A 103 2.31 -4.28 7.72
CA ASP A 103 2.22 -4.42 6.28
C ASP A 103 2.48 -3.07 5.57
N ARG A 104 1.99 -1.98 6.17
CA ARG A 104 2.11 -0.61 5.62
C ARG A 104 2.40 0.41 6.71
N LYS A 105 2.85 1.59 6.29
CA LYS A 105 2.98 2.78 7.16
C LYS A 105 2.52 4.04 6.46
N ILE A 106 2.09 5.01 7.26
CA ILE A 106 1.83 6.39 6.82
C ILE A 106 2.68 7.31 7.67
N ILE A 107 3.47 8.17 7.04
CA ILE A 107 4.20 9.24 7.71
C ILE A 107 3.28 10.46 7.75
N ASN A 108 2.84 10.83 8.94
CA ASN A 108 1.95 11.94 9.19
C ASN A 108 2.66 13.29 9.00
N ARG A 109 1.90 14.39 8.92
CA ARG A 109 2.47 15.73 8.71
C ARG A 109 3.34 16.24 9.88
N ASP A 110 3.08 15.73 11.07
CA ASP A 110 3.85 16.02 12.30
C ASP A 110 5.10 15.13 12.44
N GLY A 111 5.37 14.26 11.47
CA GLY A 111 6.49 13.32 11.48
C GLY A 111 6.20 12.01 12.22
N SER A 112 5.06 11.86 12.88
CA SER A 112 4.68 10.60 13.51
C SER A 112 4.38 9.52 12.44
N ILE A 113 4.49 8.26 12.85
CA ILE A 113 4.24 7.12 11.94
C ILE A 113 3.01 6.38 12.44
N THR A 114 2.06 6.19 11.53
CA THR A 114 0.94 5.26 11.72
C THR A 114 1.33 3.93 11.08
N TRP A 115 1.45 2.90 11.91
CA TRP A 115 1.71 1.53 11.48
C TRP A 115 0.40 0.81 11.23
N ILE A 116 0.29 0.05 10.14
CA ILE A 116 -0.94 -0.57 9.66
C ILE A 116 -0.67 -2.04 9.36
N GLN A 117 -1.59 -2.88 9.86
CA GLN A 117 -1.67 -4.30 9.54
C GLN A 117 -2.94 -4.53 8.71
N ASP A 118 -2.81 -5.05 7.50
CA ASP A 118 -3.93 -5.34 6.61
C ASP A 118 -4.47 -6.76 6.87
N LYS A 119 -5.78 -6.90 7.08
CA LYS A 119 -6.44 -8.20 7.25
C LYS A 119 -7.71 -8.28 6.41
N TYR A 120 -7.59 -8.94 5.27
CA TYR A 120 -8.63 -9.06 4.24
C TYR A 120 -9.18 -10.49 4.17
N TYR A 121 -10.06 -10.82 5.13
CA TYR A 121 -10.79 -12.09 5.18
C TYR A 121 -12.24 -11.93 4.72
N PRO A 122 -12.96 -13.05 4.41
CA PRO A 122 -14.34 -12.99 3.94
C PRO A 122 -15.33 -12.31 4.89
N TYR A 123 -15.04 -12.35 6.18
CA TYR A 123 -15.92 -11.79 7.21
C TYR A 123 -15.12 -10.92 8.18
N ALA A 124 -15.76 -9.86 8.70
CA ALA A 124 -15.18 -8.98 9.71
C ALA A 124 -14.64 -9.75 10.94
N SER A 125 -15.35 -10.80 11.35
CA SER A 125 -14.94 -11.65 12.47
C SER A 125 -13.60 -12.34 12.22
N GLN A 126 -13.35 -12.79 11.01
CA GLN A 126 -12.07 -13.41 10.66
C GLN A 126 -10.96 -12.36 10.57
N SER A 127 -11.23 -11.20 9.97
CA SER A 127 -10.29 -10.09 9.86
C SER A 127 -9.86 -9.62 11.26
N VAL A 128 -10.80 -9.38 12.17
CA VAL A 128 -10.51 -8.94 13.54
C VAL A 128 -9.82 -10.03 14.34
N ASN A 129 -10.36 -11.27 14.37
CA ASN A 129 -9.78 -12.35 15.16
C ASN A 129 -8.35 -12.72 14.73
N ALA A 130 -8.02 -12.57 13.44
CA ALA A 130 -6.65 -12.77 12.95
C ALA A 130 -5.62 -11.80 13.59
N ALA A 131 -6.07 -10.73 14.23
CA ALA A 131 -5.20 -9.81 14.94
C ALA A 131 -4.94 -10.20 16.41
N PHE A 132 -5.51 -11.31 16.87
CA PHE A 132 -5.35 -11.81 18.23
C PHE A 132 -4.58 -13.14 18.22
N ASN A 133 -3.77 -13.34 19.25
CA ASN A 133 -3.05 -14.60 19.45
C ASN A 133 -3.96 -15.64 20.15
N ASP A 134 -3.43 -16.85 20.36
CA ASP A 134 -4.16 -17.95 21.01
C ASP A 134 -4.59 -17.66 22.46
N ALA A 135 -3.90 -16.73 23.13
CA ALA A 135 -4.29 -16.23 24.45
C ALA A 135 -5.38 -15.14 24.39
N GLY A 136 -5.88 -14.80 23.20
CA GLY A 136 -6.88 -13.79 23.00
C GLY A 136 -6.38 -12.36 23.12
N GLN A 137 -5.07 -12.13 23.06
CA GLN A 137 -4.46 -10.78 23.17
C GLN A 137 -4.11 -10.24 21.78
N TYR A 138 -4.30 -8.94 21.57
CA TYR A 138 -3.91 -8.24 20.35
C TYR A 138 -2.39 -8.36 20.13
N ARG A 139 -1.96 -8.81 18.95
CA ARG A 139 -0.57 -9.20 18.70
C ARG A 139 0.24 -8.21 17.86
N TYR A 140 -0.41 -7.27 17.19
CA TYR A 140 0.26 -6.32 16.32
C TYR A 140 0.62 -5.04 17.07
N LEU A 141 1.81 -5.01 17.63
CA LEU A 141 2.33 -3.89 18.41
C LEU A 141 3.52 -3.27 17.69
N ASP A 142 3.63 -1.95 17.70
CA ASP A 142 4.81 -1.24 17.20
C ASP A 142 6.04 -1.43 18.12
N GLY A 143 7.17 -0.86 17.72
CA GLY A 143 8.41 -0.96 18.48
C GLY A 143 8.36 -0.38 19.91
N ASN A 144 7.30 0.37 20.24
CA ASN A 144 7.05 0.94 21.57
C ASN A 144 5.97 0.18 22.35
N GLY A 145 5.46 -0.93 21.80
CA GLY A 145 4.40 -1.72 22.41
C GLY A 145 2.99 -1.12 22.24
N LYS A 146 2.82 -0.11 21.37
CA LYS A 146 1.52 0.48 21.07
C LYS A 146 0.82 -0.35 19.97
N PRO A 147 -0.50 -0.60 20.10
CA PRO A 147 -1.26 -1.27 19.05
C PRO A 147 -1.17 -0.54 17.70
N MET A 148 -0.82 -1.29 16.63
CA MET A 148 -0.90 -0.83 15.26
C MET A 148 -2.36 -0.74 14.82
N GLN A 149 -2.69 0.07 13.83
CA GLN A 149 -4.01 0.04 13.23
C GLN A 149 -4.23 -1.27 12.47
N LEU A 150 -5.44 -1.82 12.60
CA LEU A 150 -5.91 -2.96 11.85
C LEU A 150 -6.78 -2.47 10.70
N GLU A 151 -6.30 -2.60 9.47
CA GLU A 151 -7.08 -2.26 8.29
C GLU A 151 -7.89 -3.46 7.81
N VAL A 152 -9.17 -3.24 7.60
CA VAL A 152 -10.14 -4.24 7.18
C VAL A 152 -10.83 -3.81 5.88
N PRO A 153 -11.46 -4.73 5.11
CA PRO A 153 -12.24 -4.37 3.93
C PRO A 153 -13.25 -3.26 4.22
N ALA A 154 -13.41 -2.32 3.27
CA ALA A 154 -14.30 -1.17 3.41
C ALA A 154 -15.74 -1.56 3.77
N ASP A 155 -16.24 -2.62 3.17
CA ASP A 155 -17.58 -3.18 3.37
C ASP A 155 -17.78 -3.90 4.72
N GLN A 156 -16.70 -4.10 5.48
CA GLN A 156 -16.73 -4.79 6.78
C GLN A 156 -16.44 -3.87 7.96
N TYR A 157 -16.15 -2.57 7.70
CA TYR A 157 -15.64 -1.64 8.70
C TYR A 157 -16.51 -1.54 9.96
N ASP A 158 -17.81 -1.27 9.82
CA ASP A 158 -18.70 -1.05 10.96
C ASP A 158 -18.78 -2.28 11.87
N ASN A 159 -18.88 -3.46 11.28
CA ASN A 159 -18.88 -4.73 12.02
C ASN A 159 -17.53 -4.96 12.73
N ALA A 160 -16.42 -4.62 12.08
CA ALA A 160 -15.08 -4.76 12.66
C ALA A 160 -14.88 -3.81 13.84
N VAL A 161 -15.36 -2.57 13.75
CA VAL A 161 -15.35 -1.60 14.87
C VAL A 161 -16.14 -2.14 16.06
N GLN A 162 -17.35 -2.66 15.83
CA GLN A 162 -18.16 -3.23 16.91
C GLN A 162 -17.45 -4.40 17.60
N MET A 163 -16.88 -5.30 16.83
CA MET A 163 -16.11 -6.42 17.38
C MET A 163 -14.87 -5.97 18.15
N MET A 164 -14.18 -4.94 17.68
CA MET A 164 -13.00 -4.39 18.37
C MET A 164 -13.40 -3.72 19.70
N ARG A 165 -14.57 -3.07 19.77
CA ARG A 165 -15.13 -2.57 21.02
C ARG A 165 -15.27 -3.67 22.07
N ASP A 166 -15.85 -4.81 21.67
CA ASP A 166 -16.00 -5.97 22.55
C ASP A 166 -14.64 -6.52 23.02
N LYS A 167 -13.65 -6.54 22.13
CA LYS A 167 -12.28 -6.95 22.45
C LYS A 167 -11.61 -6.03 23.46
N ILE A 168 -11.76 -4.71 23.29
CA ILE A 168 -11.23 -3.70 24.21
C ILE A 168 -11.93 -3.82 25.58
N GLN A 169 -13.25 -3.93 25.60
CA GLN A 169 -14.04 -4.10 26.82
C GLN A 169 -13.62 -5.34 27.62
N ASN A 170 -13.22 -6.39 26.94
CA ASN A 170 -12.72 -7.62 27.53
C ASN A 170 -11.23 -7.58 27.94
N GLY A 171 -10.57 -6.41 27.84
CA GLY A 171 -9.16 -6.24 28.21
C GLY A 171 -8.17 -6.95 27.28
N GLN A 172 -8.57 -7.24 26.04
CA GLN A 172 -7.76 -8.00 25.08
C GLN A 172 -6.80 -7.14 24.26
N VAL A 173 -6.86 -5.81 24.39
CA VAL A 173 -6.01 -4.87 23.64
C VAL A 173 -5.08 -4.13 24.61
N PRO A 174 -3.76 -4.39 24.55
CA PRO A 174 -2.80 -3.76 25.46
C PRO A 174 -2.85 -2.22 25.39
N GLY A 175 -2.92 -1.56 26.55
CA GLY A 175 -2.85 -0.11 26.65
C GLY A 175 -4.12 0.64 26.22
N ILE A 176 -5.18 -0.06 25.81
CA ILE A 176 -6.47 0.53 25.44
C ILE A 176 -7.56 -0.11 26.31
N SER A 177 -8.30 0.74 27.02
CA SER A 177 -9.41 0.30 27.90
C SER A 177 -10.75 0.94 27.57
N ASP A 178 -10.75 2.03 26.79
CA ASP A 178 -11.96 2.69 26.33
C ASP A 178 -12.44 2.04 25.01
N PRO A 179 -13.64 1.40 24.99
CA PRO A 179 -14.18 0.79 23.79
C PRO A 179 -14.39 1.77 22.63
N ASP A 180 -14.55 3.07 22.91
CA ASP A 180 -14.70 4.08 21.86
C ASP A 180 -13.42 4.32 21.07
N GLU A 181 -12.25 3.91 21.57
CA GLU A 181 -10.99 3.89 20.83
C GLU A 181 -10.96 2.86 19.69
N ALA A 182 -11.93 1.97 19.61
CA ALA A 182 -12.04 1.01 18.50
C ALA A 182 -12.04 1.67 17.11
N VAL A 183 -12.63 2.85 16.97
CA VAL A 183 -12.65 3.62 15.72
C VAL A 183 -11.26 4.14 15.32
N ASN A 184 -10.36 4.33 16.29
CA ASN A 184 -8.99 4.74 16.06
C ASN A 184 -8.07 3.55 15.79
N LEU A 185 -8.44 2.36 16.27
CA LEU A 185 -7.67 1.13 16.07
C LEU A 185 -8.05 0.40 14.78
N ILE A 186 -9.35 0.40 14.40
CA ILE A 186 -9.81 -0.15 13.13
C ILE A 186 -9.73 0.94 12.06
N ARG A 187 -9.00 0.63 10.98
CA ARG A 187 -8.92 1.46 9.78
C ARG A 187 -9.83 0.90 8.70
N LYS A 188 -10.66 1.77 8.13
CA LYS A 188 -11.45 1.43 6.94
C LYS A 188 -10.52 1.38 5.73
N GLY A 189 -10.39 0.22 5.10
CA GLY A 189 -9.66 0.09 3.85
C GLY A 189 -10.34 0.85 2.72
N ASN A 190 -9.58 1.20 1.70
CA ASN A 190 -10.13 1.84 0.49
C ASN A 190 -10.79 0.81 -0.45
N LEU A 191 -10.45 -0.47 -0.31
CA LEU A 191 -10.98 -1.57 -1.11
C LEU A 191 -11.96 -2.42 -0.30
N THR A 192 -13.00 -2.92 -0.96
CA THR A 192 -13.84 -3.99 -0.43
C THR A 192 -13.10 -5.33 -0.50
N TYR A 193 -13.64 -6.34 0.19
CA TYR A 193 -13.11 -7.71 0.11
C TYR A 193 -13.16 -8.25 -1.33
N GLU A 194 -14.22 -7.94 -2.07
CA GLU A 194 -14.38 -8.37 -3.45
C GLU A 194 -13.38 -7.70 -4.39
N GLN A 195 -13.20 -6.37 -4.28
CA GLN A 195 -12.24 -5.62 -5.10
C GLN A 195 -10.81 -6.16 -4.92
N ALA A 196 -10.36 -6.39 -3.69
CA ALA A 196 -9.07 -7.01 -3.43
C ALA A 196 -8.97 -8.43 -4.05
N GLY A 197 -10.09 -9.18 -4.03
CA GLY A 197 -10.20 -10.49 -4.68
C GLY A 197 -10.07 -10.43 -6.19
N ASN A 198 -10.66 -9.44 -6.82
CA ASN A 198 -10.61 -9.23 -8.28
C ASN A 198 -9.19 -8.89 -8.73
N ILE A 199 -8.48 -8.02 -8.00
CA ILE A 199 -7.07 -7.70 -8.26
C ILE A 199 -6.22 -8.98 -8.16
N ALA A 200 -6.36 -9.74 -7.09
CA ALA A 200 -5.61 -10.98 -6.89
C ALA A 200 -5.91 -12.03 -7.96
N LYS A 201 -7.18 -12.16 -8.36
CA LYS A 201 -7.63 -13.11 -9.40
C LYS A 201 -7.12 -12.73 -10.77
N ALA A 202 -7.11 -11.44 -11.10
CA ALA A 202 -6.52 -10.94 -12.35
C ALA A 202 -4.98 -11.06 -12.34
N GLY A 203 -4.36 -10.97 -11.17
CA GLY A 203 -2.93 -11.16 -10.99
C GLY A 203 -2.05 -10.07 -11.60
N THR A 204 -2.60 -8.90 -11.95
CA THR A 204 -1.89 -7.84 -12.64
C THR A 204 -1.96 -6.49 -11.91
N VAL A 205 -0.90 -5.69 -12.06
CA VAL A 205 -0.88 -4.30 -11.56
C VAL A 205 -1.88 -3.42 -12.30
N ASP A 206 -2.21 -3.74 -13.53
CA ASP A 206 -3.19 -2.97 -14.31
C ASP A 206 -4.61 -3.16 -13.75
N SER A 207 -4.96 -4.37 -13.31
CA SER A 207 -6.20 -4.59 -12.56
C SER A 207 -6.24 -3.80 -11.26
N LEU A 208 -5.13 -3.77 -10.51
CA LEU A 208 -5.01 -2.98 -9.29
C LEU A 208 -5.27 -1.49 -9.55
N LYS A 209 -4.71 -0.92 -10.62
CA LYS A 209 -4.94 0.47 -11.00
C LYS A 209 -6.40 0.74 -11.36
N TYR A 210 -7.05 -0.18 -12.07
CA TYR A 210 -8.45 -0.06 -12.44
C TYR A 210 -9.36 -0.06 -11.23
N ASP A 211 -9.22 -1.02 -10.33
CA ASP A 211 -10.04 -1.13 -9.12
C ASP A 211 -9.78 0.03 -8.15
N ALA A 212 -8.52 0.49 -8.04
CA ALA A 212 -8.17 1.67 -7.26
C ALA A 212 -8.84 2.95 -7.82
N ALA A 213 -8.81 3.15 -9.13
CA ALA A 213 -9.49 4.28 -9.77
C ALA A 213 -10.99 4.21 -9.53
N PHE A 214 -11.61 3.04 -9.69
CA PHE A 214 -13.04 2.86 -9.45
C PHE A 214 -13.43 3.19 -8.01
N SER A 215 -12.65 2.77 -7.02
CA SER A 215 -12.90 3.08 -5.61
C SER A 215 -12.86 4.57 -5.29
N ILE A 216 -12.01 5.34 -5.99
CA ILE A 216 -11.92 6.80 -5.79
C ILE A 216 -13.16 7.54 -6.33
N TYR A 217 -13.80 7.00 -7.35
CA TYR A 217 -14.98 7.62 -7.98
C TYR A 217 -16.31 7.13 -7.40
N ALA A 218 -16.31 6.08 -6.59
CA ALA A 218 -17.51 5.51 -6.00
C ALA A 218 -17.86 6.10 -4.61
N ASP A 219 -16.92 6.85 -4.01
CA ASP A 219 -17.12 7.65 -2.78
C ASP A 219 -17.55 9.10 -3.13
#